data_5568220bffcb5e4d245fd49af0a90ef3
#
_entry.id   5568220bffcb5e4d245fd49af0a90ef3
#
_cell.length_a   1.000
_cell.length_b   1.000
_cell.length_c   1.000
_cell.angle_alpha   90.00
_cell.angle_beta   90.00
_cell.angle_gamma   90.00
#
_symmetry.space_group_name_H-M   'P 1'
#
loop_
_entity.id
_entity.type
_entity.pdbx_description
1 polymer ?
#
loop_
_entity_poly.entity_id
_entity_poly.type
_entity_poly.pdbx_seq_one_letter_code
_entity_poly.pdbx_strand_id
1 'polypeptide(L)'
;MRNKKTYMSLPYNPKLRSRAKALRNAGNLPEALLWQQIHKRKFKQYDFDRQKIIGNYIVDFFCADCGVVIEIDGNTHDGRTEYDAVRDEFLEGLGLVVIRVLAKNVLGNLDGVMAMLNTHPALEASMVGDGST
;
A
#
# COMPACT_ATOMS: atom_id res chain seq x y z
N MET A 1 4.52 -3.83 -18.91
CA MET A 1 5.37 -3.41 -17.80
C MET A 1 4.88 -2.10 -17.21
N ARG A 2 4.86 -2.04 -15.92
CA ARG A 2 4.38 -0.82 -15.28
C ARG A 2 5.47 0.22 -15.24
N ASN A 3 5.09 1.47 -15.43
CA ASN A 3 6.01 2.58 -15.48
C ASN A 3 5.78 3.47 -14.24
N LYS A 4 6.81 3.68 -13.46
CA LYS A 4 6.72 4.47 -12.26
C LYS A 4 6.15 5.85 -12.52
N LYS A 5 6.47 6.46 -13.65
CA LYS A 5 5.97 7.79 -13.97
C LYS A 5 4.45 7.83 -14.05
N THR A 6 3.84 6.73 -14.48
CA THR A 6 2.39 6.67 -14.58
C THR A 6 1.74 6.92 -13.23
N TYR A 7 2.37 6.42 -12.16
CA TYR A 7 1.80 6.52 -10.82
C TYR A 7 2.21 7.78 -10.11
N MET A 8 3.15 8.54 -10.65
CA MET A 8 3.53 9.81 -10.05
C MET A 8 2.56 10.92 -10.42
N SER A 9 1.70 10.67 -11.42
CA SER A 9 0.72 11.65 -11.86
C SER A 9 -0.68 11.32 -11.35
N LEU A 10 -0.78 10.54 -10.29
CA LEU A 10 -2.10 10.17 -9.77
C LEU A 10 -2.83 11.39 -9.23
N PRO A 11 -4.16 11.38 -9.35
CA PRO A 11 -4.93 12.47 -8.78
C PRO A 11 -4.80 12.50 -7.26
N TYR A 12 -4.90 13.68 -6.69
CA TYR A 12 -4.96 13.76 -5.25
C TYR A 12 -5.64 15.05 -4.83
N ASN A 13 -6.31 14.98 -3.70
CA ASN A 13 -7.03 16.11 -3.13
C ASN A 13 -6.12 16.81 -2.12
N PRO A 14 -5.62 18.02 -2.41
CA PRO A 14 -4.69 18.69 -1.49
C PRO A 14 -5.32 19.04 -0.15
N LYS A 15 -6.64 19.07 -0.06
CA LYS A 15 -7.31 19.32 1.20
C LYS A 15 -7.05 18.22 2.23
N LEU A 16 -6.60 17.06 1.78
CA LEU A 16 -6.30 15.96 2.69
C LEU A 16 -4.88 16.00 3.25
N ARG A 17 -4.07 16.97 2.88
CA ARG A 17 -2.69 17.03 3.33
C ARG A 17 -2.56 17.06 4.86
N SER A 18 -3.36 17.90 5.52
CA SER A 18 -3.29 17.99 6.98
C SER A 18 -3.66 16.68 7.63
N ARG A 19 -4.71 16.02 7.08
CA ARG A 19 -5.14 14.75 7.64
C ARG A 19 -4.08 13.67 7.45
N ALA A 20 -3.47 13.64 6.26
CA ALA A 20 -2.42 12.65 5.99
C ALA A 20 -1.24 12.85 6.93
N LYS A 21 -0.85 14.10 7.15
CA LYS A 21 0.24 14.41 8.06
C LYS A 21 -0.11 13.99 9.49
N ALA A 22 -1.36 14.27 9.90
CA ALA A 22 -1.79 13.89 11.23
C ALA A 22 -1.78 12.38 11.41
N LEU A 23 -2.19 11.63 10.39
CA LEU A 23 -2.17 10.18 10.45
C LEU A 23 -0.75 9.65 10.56
N ARG A 24 0.18 10.23 9.81
CA ARG A 24 1.59 9.82 9.91
C ARG A 24 2.14 10.08 11.31
N ASN A 25 1.77 11.22 11.90
CA ASN A 25 2.27 11.59 13.23
C ASN A 25 1.61 10.78 14.33
N ALA A 26 0.33 10.45 14.18
CA ALA A 26 -0.39 9.67 15.19
C ALA A 26 0.15 8.26 15.26
N GLY A 27 0.32 7.62 14.11
CA GLY A 27 0.83 6.27 14.05
C GLY A 27 -0.09 5.28 14.74
N ASN A 28 0.10 4.03 14.44
CA ASN A 28 -0.46 2.94 15.22
C ASN A 28 0.51 1.78 15.09
N LEU A 29 0.42 0.83 16.00
CA LEU A 29 1.44 -0.20 16.08
C LEU A 29 1.52 -1.09 14.85
N PRO A 30 0.39 -1.61 14.31
CA PRO A 30 0.51 -2.43 13.10
C PRO A 30 1.16 -1.68 11.96
N GLU A 31 0.78 -0.43 11.75
CA GLU A 31 1.35 0.38 10.69
C GLU A 31 2.85 0.58 10.89
N ALA A 32 3.26 0.87 12.13
CA ALA A 32 4.66 1.09 12.43
C ALA A 32 5.49 -0.16 12.20
N LEU A 33 4.96 -1.32 12.59
CA LEU A 33 5.70 -2.57 12.42
C LEU A 33 5.87 -2.90 10.95
N LEU A 34 4.82 -2.75 10.15
CA LEU A 34 4.95 -3.03 8.73
C LEU A 34 5.86 -2.02 8.05
N TRP A 35 5.73 -0.74 8.43
CA TRP A 35 6.56 0.31 7.85
C TRP A 35 8.04 0.04 8.06
N GLN A 36 8.41 -0.48 9.24
CA GLN A 36 9.80 -0.81 9.52
C GLN A 36 10.34 -1.87 8.58
N GLN A 37 9.48 -2.72 8.05
CA GLN A 37 9.90 -3.78 7.14
C GLN A 37 10.07 -3.30 5.71
N ILE A 38 9.41 -2.22 5.32
CA ILE A 38 9.34 -1.86 3.90
C ILE A 38 9.92 -0.48 3.57
N HIS A 39 10.17 0.37 4.58
CA HIS A 39 10.66 1.71 4.28
C HIS A 39 12.14 1.68 3.91
N LYS A 40 12.64 2.79 3.38
CA LYS A 40 14.05 2.94 3.01
C LYS A 40 14.50 1.85 2.04
N ARG A 41 13.61 1.44 1.15
CA ARG A 41 13.89 0.46 0.10
C ARG A 41 14.33 -0.90 0.64
N LYS A 42 13.95 -1.23 1.88
CA LYS A 42 14.31 -2.51 2.47
C LYS A 42 13.62 -3.69 1.80
N PHE A 43 12.44 -3.48 1.25
CA PHE A 43 11.68 -4.56 0.65
C PHE A 43 11.88 -4.51 -0.85
N LYS A 44 12.71 -5.42 -1.37
CA LYS A 44 12.97 -5.57 -2.81
C LYS A 44 13.43 -4.28 -3.49
N GLN A 45 14.02 -3.37 -2.75
CA GLN A 45 14.49 -2.10 -3.28
C GLN A 45 13.37 -1.19 -3.73
N TYR A 46 12.13 -1.47 -3.34
CA TYR A 46 10.99 -0.63 -3.68
C TYR A 46 10.90 0.59 -2.78
N ASP A 47 10.44 1.68 -3.34
CA ASP A 47 10.24 2.92 -2.61
C ASP A 47 8.76 3.01 -2.23
N PHE A 48 8.47 2.85 -0.95
CA PHE A 48 7.10 2.92 -0.43
C PHE A 48 6.85 4.27 0.22
N ASP A 49 5.65 4.81 -0.01
CA ASP A 49 5.16 5.97 0.72
C ASP A 49 4.12 5.50 1.72
N ARG A 50 3.97 6.22 2.82
CA ARG A 50 2.91 5.92 3.78
C ARG A 50 1.94 7.08 3.83
N GLN A 51 0.69 6.76 4.15
CA GLN A 51 -0.39 7.74 4.23
C GLN A 51 -0.41 8.61 2.97
N LYS A 52 -0.48 7.93 1.83
CA LYS A 52 -0.44 8.58 0.52
C LYS A 52 -1.85 9.00 0.13
N ILE A 53 -1.98 10.25 -0.34
CA ILE A 53 -3.25 10.74 -0.85
C ILE A 53 -3.38 10.31 -2.31
N ILE A 54 -4.46 9.59 -2.62
CA ILE A 54 -4.79 9.22 -4.00
C ILE A 54 -6.25 9.57 -4.20
N GLY A 55 -6.51 10.54 -5.05
CA GLY A 55 -7.86 11.05 -5.21
C GLY A 55 -8.34 11.66 -3.91
N ASN A 56 -9.49 11.21 -3.45
CA ASN A 56 -10.08 11.67 -2.19
C ASN A 56 -9.83 10.69 -1.05
N TYR A 57 -8.84 9.81 -1.21
CA TYR A 57 -8.57 8.78 -0.21
C TYR A 57 -7.15 8.88 0.27
N ILE A 58 -6.91 8.39 1.49
CA ILE A 58 -5.57 8.27 2.04
C ILE A 58 -5.32 6.79 2.24
N VAL A 59 -4.29 6.25 1.56
CA VAL A 59 -3.97 4.83 1.66
C VAL A 59 -2.80 4.64 2.61
N ASP A 60 -2.76 3.49 3.29
CA ASP A 60 -1.72 3.25 4.29
C ASP A 60 -0.34 3.23 3.66
N PHE A 61 -0.13 2.43 2.63
CA PHE A 61 1.17 2.37 1.95
C PHE A 61 0.97 2.30 0.45
N PHE A 62 1.86 2.93 -0.27
CA PHE A 62 1.79 2.96 -1.73
C PHE A 62 3.19 2.76 -2.31
N CYS A 63 3.28 1.88 -3.29
CA CYS A 63 4.52 1.63 -4.03
C CYS A 63 4.33 2.06 -5.47
N ALA A 64 4.96 3.16 -5.85
CA ALA A 64 4.87 3.64 -7.23
C ALA A 64 5.58 2.72 -8.21
N ASP A 65 6.60 2.01 -7.74
CA ASP A 65 7.35 1.11 -8.61
C ASP A 65 6.48 0.00 -9.18
N CYS A 66 5.50 -0.46 -8.41
CA CYS A 66 4.65 -1.58 -8.81
C CYS A 66 3.20 -1.19 -9.02
N GLY A 67 2.80 0.00 -8.61
CA GLY A 67 1.38 0.37 -8.64
C GLY A 67 0.58 -0.40 -7.62
N VAL A 68 1.12 -0.57 -6.41
CA VAL A 68 0.49 -1.37 -5.37
C VAL A 68 0.14 -0.50 -4.17
N VAL A 69 -1.06 -0.71 -3.64
CA VAL A 69 -1.52 -0.11 -2.39
C VAL A 69 -1.61 -1.23 -1.37
N ILE A 70 -1.05 -1.02 -0.19
CA ILE A 70 -1.19 -1.97 0.91
C ILE A 70 -2.02 -1.30 1.98
N GLU A 71 -3.08 -1.98 2.43
CA GLU A 71 -3.99 -1.49 3.46
C GLU A 71 -4.00 -2.42 4.64
N ILE A 72 -3.86 -1.86 5.83
CA ILE A 72 -3.97 -2.66 7.04
C ILE A 72 -5.41 -2.56 7.52
N ASP A 73 -6.05 -3.72 7.59
CA ASP A 73 -7.46 -3.81 7.93
C ASP A 73 -7.61 -4.20 9.39
N GLY A 74 -8.25 -3.34 10.18
CA GLY A 74 -8.38 -3.58 11.61
C GLY A 74 -9.48 -4.56 11.95
N ASN A 75 -10.49 -4.68 11.08
CA ASN A 75 -11.60 -5.59 11.30
C ASN A 75 -11.46 -6.81 10.42
N THR A 76 -11.84 -7.93 10.98
CA THR A 76 -11.67 -9.18 10.26
C THR A 76 -12.94 -9.63 9.56
N HIS A 77 -14.06 -9.02 9.88
CA HIS A 77 -15.32 -9.42 9.25
C HIS A 77 -16.13 -8.18 9.08
N ASP A 78 -17.26 -8.21 8.61
CA ASP A 78 -18.14 -7.09 8.45
C ASP A 78 -17.50 -5.77 8.13
N GLY A 79 -16.23 -5.70 7.94
CA GLY A 79 -15.55 -4.44 7.71
C GLY A 79 -15.76 -3.88 6.33
N ARG A 80 -16.14 -4.74 5.39
CA ARG A 80 -16.30 -4.32 4.00
C ARG A 80 -17.64 -3.63 3.84
N THR A 81 -17.57 -2.32 3.75
CA THR A 81 -18.76 -1.51 3.56
C THR A 81 -18.84 -1.10 2.10
N GLU A 82 -19.98 -0.51 1.75
CA GLU A 82 -20.14 0.03 0.41
C GLU A 82 -19.08 1.10 0.13
N TYR A 83 -18.73 1.87 1.14
CA TYR A 83 -17.68 2.87 1.02
C TYR A 83 -16.36 2.21 0.62
N ASP A 84 -16.03 1.10 1.27
CA ASP A 84 -14.78 0.39 0.96
C ASP A 84 -14.79 -0.14 -0.46
N ALA A 85 -15.93 -0.64 -0.92
CA ALA A 85 -16.04 -1.18 -2.27
C ALA A 85 -15.85 -0.07 -3.31
N VAL A 86 -16.45 1.09 -3.08
CA VAL A 86 -16.31 2.21 -3.99
C VAL A 86 -14.86 2.70 -4.01
N ARG A 87 -14.22 2.73 -2.84
CA ARG A 87 -12.83 3.13 -2.72
C ARG A 87 -11.91 2.20 -3.50
N ASP A 88 -12.11 0.89 -3.31
CA ASP A 88 -11.29 -0.09 -4.02
C ASP A 88 -11.50 0.02 -5.53
N GLU A 89 -12.74 0.18 -5.95
CA GLU A 89 -13.04 0.31 -7.36
C GLU A 89 -12.35 1.53 -7.98
N PHE A 90 -12.33 2.63 -7.24
CA PHE A 90 -11.65 3.83 -7.70
C PHE A 90 -10.15 3.56 -7.88
N LEU A 91 -9.53 2.96 -6.88
CA LEU A 91 -8.09 2.69 -6.92
C LEU A 91 -7.76 1.71 -8.04
N GLU A 92 -8.56 0.66 -8.18
CA GLU A 92 -8.32 -0.33 -9.23
C GLU A 92 -8.56 0.26 -10.61
N GLY A 93 -9.48 1.20 -10.71
CA GLY A 93 -9.71 1.90 -11.97
C GLY A 93 -8.52 2.72 -12.42
N LEU A 94 -7.65 3.09 -11.49
CA LEU A 94 -6.41 3.79 -11.82
C LEU A 94 -5.28 2.83 -12.20
N GLY A 95 -5.57 1.54 -12.21
CA GLY A 95 -4.56 0.53 -12.55
C GLY A 95 -3.78 0.04 -11.35
N LEU A 96 -4.23 0.36 -10.14
CA LEU A 96 -3.53 -0.03 -8.92
C LEU A 96 -4.05 -1.36 -8.41
N VAL A 97 -3.18 -2.10 -7.73
CA VAL A 97 -3.56 -3.34 -7.07
C VAL A 97 -3.63 -3.06 -5.58
N VAL A 98 -4.75 -3.42 -4.95
CA VAL A 98 -4.94 -3.20 -3.52
C VAL A 98 -4.72 -4.53 -2.80
N ILE A 99 -3.77 -4.54 -1.88
CA ILE A 99 -3.47 -5.71 -1.06
C ILE A 99 -3.88 -5.40 0.37
N ARG A 100 -4.72 -6.24 0.95
CA ARG A 100 -5.16 -6.05 2.32
C ARG A 100 -4.46 -7.00 3.25
N VAL A 101 -4.05 -6.48 4.40
CA VAL A 101 -3.36 -7.25 5.42
C VAL A 101 -4.11 -7.02 6.74
N LEU A 102 -4.38 -8.08 7.46
CA LEU A 102 -5.08 -7.93 8.75
C LEU A 102 -4.12 -7.43 9.81
N ALA A 103 -4.59 -6.47 10.60
CA ALA A 103 -3.78 -5.91 11.68
C ALA A 103 -3.33 -6.99 12.65
N LYS A 104 -4.22 -7.94 12.97
CA LYS A 104 -3.85 -9.01 13.90
C LYS A 104 -2.71 -9.86 13.36
N ASN A 105 -2.62 -10.00 12.06
CA ASN A 105 -1.52 -10.77 11.45
C ASN A 105 -0.22 -9.98 11.51
N VAL A 106 -0.29 -8.67 11.33
CA VAL A 106 0.91 -7.85 11.46
C VAL A 106 1.45 -7.94 12.89
N LEU A 107 0.55 -7.94 13.87
CA LEU A 107 0.96 -7.99 15.28
C LEU A 107 1.43 -9.37 15.70
N GLY A 108 0.78 -10.42 15.23
CA GLY A 108 1.04 -11.76 15.70
C GLY A 108 1.81 -12.66 14.76
N ASN A 109 1.94 -12.29 13.50
CA ASN A 109 2.62 -13.14 12.51
C ASN A 109 3.23 -12.27 11.41
N LEU A 110 4.08 -11.35 11.82
CA LEU A 110 4.68 -10.42 10.87
C LEU A 110 5.50 -11.15 9.80
N ASP A 111 6.19 -12.21 10.20
CA ASP A 111 6.98 -12.99 9.24
C ASP A 111 6.09 -13.57 8.16
N GLY A 112 4.90 -14.05 8.54
CA GLY A 112 3.96 -14.59 7.57
C GLY A 112 3.45 -13.52 6.62
N VAL A 113 3.21 -12.31 7.14
CA VAL A 113 2.79 -11.20 6.31
C VAL A 113 3.87 -10.88 5.29
N MET A 114 5.12 -10.79 5.75
CA MET A 114 6.21 -10.47 4.84
C MET A 114 6.43 -11.57 3.80
N ALA A 115 6.23 -12.83 4.20
CA ALA A 115 6.35 -13.93 3.25
C ALA A 115 5.28 -13.82 2.16
N MET A 116 4.06 -13.49 2.56
CA MET A 116 2.97 -13.32 1.61
C MET A 116 3.28 -12.18 0.64
N LEU A 117 3.74 -11.06 1.16
CA LEU A 117 4.07 -9.91 0.30
C LEU A 117 5.23 -10.25 -0.62
N ASN A 118 6.21 -11.01 -0.12
CA ASN A 118 7.38 -11.35 -0.90
C ASN A 118 7.02 -12.21 -2.12
N THR A 119 5.99 -13.02 -2.03
CA THR A 119 5.58 -13.90 -3.12
C THR A 119 4.37 -13.40 -3.88
N HIS A 120 3.82 -12.26 -3.51
CA HIS A 120 2.63 -11.75 -4.18
C HIS A 120 2.97 -11.33 -5.61
N PRO A 121 2.19 -11.77 -6.60
CA PRO A 121 2.50 -11.46 -8.00
C PRO A 121 2.63 -9.97 -8.30
N ALA A 122 1.83 -9.14 -7.64
CA ALA A 122 1.88 -7.70 -7.89
C ALA A 122 3.16 -7.06 -7.38
N LEU A 123 3.88 -7.75 -6.51
CA LEU A 123 5.13 -7.27 -5.94
C LEU A 123 6.34 -8.06 -6.42
N GLU A 124 6.17 -8.83 -7.48
CA GLU A 124 7.28 -9.55 -8.11
C GLU A 124 8.12 -8.57 -8.88
N ALA A 125 9.29 -8.39 -8.41
CA ALA A 125 10.09 -7.41 -9.04
C ALA A 125 10.62 -7.84 -10.34
N SER A 126 10.97 -8.62 -10.30
CA SER A 126 11.68 -8.74 -11.26
C SER A 126 11.57 -9.14 -12.32
N MET A 127 11.22 -9.25 -12.11
CA MET A 127 11.15 -9.56 -12.95
C MET A 127 11.39 -8.99 -13.87
N VAL A 128 11.20 -8.52 -13.80
CA VAL A 128 11.21 -8.01 -14.57
C VAL A 128 12.14 -7.63 -15.19
N GLY A 129 12.28 -7.51 -15.11
CA GLY A 129 12.84 -7.18 -15.70
C GLY A 129 13.73 -7.27 -16.09
N ASP A 130 13.87 -7.63 -15.76
CA ASP A 130 14.59 -7.79 -16.18
C ASP A 130 14.91 -8.17 -16.89
N GLY A 131 14.55 -8.49 -16.94
CA GLY A 131 14.64 -8.96 -17.61
C GLY A 131 15.25 -8.95 -18.18
N SER A 132 15.31 -8.92 -18.00
CA SER A 132 15.72 -9.01 -18.47
C SER A 132 16.34 -9.07 -18.89
N THR A 133 16.33 -9.02 -18.91
CA THR A 133 16.74 -9.30 -19.39
C THR A 133 17.06 -9.44 -19.92
#